data_34d511cb68e53dd8b6e7dd761de5fe2f
#
_entry.id   34d511cb68e53dd8b6e7dd761de5fe2f
#
_cell.length_a   1.000
_cell.length_b   1.000
_cell.length_c   1.000
_cell.angle_alpha   90.00
_cell.angle_beta   90.00
_cell.angle_gamma   90.00
#
_symmetry.space_group_name_H-M   'P 1'
#
loop_
_entity.id
_entity.type
_entity.pdbx_description
1 polymer ?
#
loop_
_entity_poly.entity_id
_entity_poly.type
_entity_poly.pdbx_seq_one_letter_code
_entity_poly.pdbx_strand_id
1 'polypeptide(L)'
;GSEMCIRDRYKEDKNNYKNADAFIKNVLKGIYVRCTHGDGTILYIDNLDLRMHFSRLIKSSSNKLDSLVNTFADFAATKEVIQANRFQNSERLKELVDKDNCTYIKTPAGIYTEATLPVDEIYEAHQNDTLNAATLSFTRFNEKNNSSFAMGIPQYLLMVRKKEMYSFFEENKITDNISSFITSFTSNSNKYTFSNIAQLITHCIEEKKKGEAGDPDWVKKNPDWNKVVLIPVKVDFDTNNSIIGVSNNLDMESAELKGGTKAGNELKMQIIYTKF
;
A
#
# COMPACT_ATOMS: atom_id res chain seq x y z
N GLY A 1 7.95 -34.88 -7.14
CA GLY A 1 6.65 -35.54 -6.84
C GLY A 1 5.47 -34.90 -7.51
N SER A 2 5.54 -33.67 -7.98
CA SER A 2 4.39 -32.96 -8.54
C SER A 2 4.01 -33.37 -9.97
N GLU A 3 4.98 -33.73 -10.81
CA GLU A 3 4.73 -34.10 -12.21
C GLU A 3 3.83 -35.34 -12.36
N MET A 4 4.09 -36.36 -11.58
CA MET A 4 3.26 -37.58 -11.62
C MET A 4 1.84 -37.34 -11.15
N CYS A 5 1.64 -36.52 -10.12
CA CYS A 5 0.32 -36.22 -9.61
C CYS A 5 -0.55 -35.43 -10.62
N ILE A 6 0.00 -34.51 -11.38
CA ILE A 6 -0.73 -33.73 -12.41
C ILE A 6 -1.17 -34.66 -13.55
N ARG A 7 -0.26 -35.50 -14.06
CA ARG A 7 -0.53 -36.47 -15.12
C ARG A 7 -1.59 -37.49 -14.73
N ASP A 8 -1.51 -38.01 -13.50
CA ASP A 8 -2.42 -39.04 -13.03
C ASP A 8 -3.83 -38.46 -12.84
N ARG A 9 -3.96 -37.27 -12.30
CA ARG A 9 -5.26 -36.56 -12.21
C ARG A 9 -5.88 -36.26 -13.56
N TYR A 10 -5.09 -35.99 -14.60
CA TYR A 10 -5.61 -35.84 -15.95
C TYR A 10 -6.17 -37.15 -16.50
N LYS A 11 -5.52 -38.29 -16.19
CA LYS A 11 -5.99 -39.62 -16.60
C LYS A 11 -7.25 -40.04 -15.84
N GLU A 12 -7.32 -39.69 -14.55
CA GLU A 12 -8.46 -40.00 -13.70
C GLU A 12 -9.72 -39.23 -14.13
N ASP A 13 -9.61 -37.91 -14.31
CA ASP A 13 -10.72 -37.08 -14.76
C ASP A 13 -10.26 -35.85 -15.54
N LYS A 14 -10.52 -35.87 -16.84
CA LYS A 14 -10.21 -34.76 -17.76
C LYS A 14 -10.99 -33.48 -17.46
N ASN A 15 -12.13 -33.57 -16.76
CA ASN A 15 -12.95 -32.41 -16.40
C ASN A 15 -12.20 -31.47 -15.41
N ASN A 16 -11.20 -31.97 -14.69
CA ASN A 16 -10.34 -31.17 -13.83
C ASN A 16 -9.50 -30.13 -14.60
N TYR A 17 -9.42 -30.26 -15.93
CA TYR A 17 -8.63 -29.39 -16.82
C TYR A 17 -9.51 -28.58 -17.78
N LYS A 18 -10.83 -28.60 -17.62
CA LYS A 18 -11.77 -27.91 -18.55
C LYS A 18 -11.70 -26.38 -18.47
N ASN A 19 -11.36 -25.82 -17.30
CA ASN A 19 -11.24 -24.40 -17.05
C ASN A 19 -10.33 -24.13 -15.83
N ALA A 20 -9.98 -22.86 -15.61
CA ALA A 20 -9.12 -22.44 -14.51
C ALA A 20 -9.67 -22.82 -13.13
N ASP A 21 -10.95 -22.63 -12.88
CA ASP A 21 -11.59 -22.95 -11.59
C ASP A 21 -11.49 -24.43 -11.24
N ALA A 22 -11.77 -25.31 -12.20
CA ALA A 22 -11.66 -26.75 -12.01
C ALA A 22 -10.22 -27.16 -11.75
N PHE A 23 -9.25 -26.56 -12.48
CA PHE A 23 -7.83 -26.83 -12.31
C PHE A 23 -7.33 -26.39 -10.93
N ILE A 24 -7.63 -25.15 -10.51
CA ILE A 24 -7.22 -24.61 -9.19
C ILE A 24 -7.85 -25.42 -8.05
N LYS A 25 -9.11 -25.78 -8.18
CA LYS A 25 -9.83 -26.53 -7.13
C LYS A 25 -9.32 -27.96 -6.96
N ASN A 26 -9.02 -28.65 -8.05
CA ASN A 26 -8.84 -30.10 -8.06
C ASN A 26 -7.39 -30.55 -8.35
N VAL A 27 -6.58 -29.72 -9.02
CA VAL A 27 -5.24 -30.10 -9.49
C VAL A 27 -4.15 -29.36 -8.74
N LEU A 28 -4.08 -28.03 -8.89
CA LEU A 28 -3.05 -27.19 -8.26
C LEU A 28 -3.71 -26.01 -7.55
N LYS A 29 -3.84 -26.11 -6.23
CA LYS A 29 -4.51 -25.10 -5.40
C LYS A 29 -3.71 -23.81 -5.23
N GLY A 30 -2.42 -23.84 -5.53
CA GLY A 30 -1.51 -22.72 -5.40
C GLY A 30 -0.09 -23.14 -5.01
N ILE A 31 0.79 -22.16 -4.93
CA ILE A 31 2.18 -22.32 -4.53
C ILE A 31 2.40 -21.49 -3.27
N TYR A 32 2.99 -22.10 -2.24
CA TYR A 32 3.37 -21.44 -1.01
C TYR A 32 4.89 -21.44 -0.88
N VAL A 33 5.46 -20.23 -0.82
CA VAL A 33 6.90 -20.04 -0.65
C VAL A 33 7.15 -19.46 0.75
N ARG A 34 8.03 -20.07 1.52
CA ARG A 34 8.38 -19.64 2.88
C ARG A 34 9.87 -19.69 3.09
N CYS A 35 10.44 -18.60 3.62
CA CYS A 35 11.79 -18.63 4.19
C CYS A 35 11.77 -19.41 5.51
N THR A 36 12.66 -20.39 5.64
CA THR A 36 12.79 -21.22 6.86
C THR A 36 14.01 -20.86 7.69
N HIS A 37 15.01 -20.23 7.07
CA HIS A 37 16.27 -19.82 7.71
C HIS A 37 16.77 -18.53 7.07
N GLY A 38 17.54 -17.74 7.81
CA GLY A 38 18.11 -16.47 7.40
C GLY A 38 17.26 -15.27 7.79
N ASP A 39 17.91 -14.13 7.90
CA ASP A 39 17.34 -12.82 8.20
C ASP A 39 18.00 -11.72 7.36
N GLY A 40 17.40 -10.56 7.34
CA GLY A 40 17.96 -9.35 6.73
C GLY A 40 17.84 -9.24 5.20
N THR A 41 17.17 -10.17 4.50
CA THR A 41 16.96 -10.10 3.05
C THR A 41 15.51 -10.43 2.68
N ILE A 42 14.91 -9.62 1.81
CA ILE A 42 13.63 -9.89 1.16
C ILE A 42 13.91 -10.30 -0.28
N LEU A 43 13.35 -11.43 -0.69
CA LEU A 43 13.39 -11.89 -2.07
C LEU A 43 12.11 -11.43 -2.77
N TYR A 44 12.26 -10.69 -3.87
CA TYR A 44 11.18 -10.32 -4.76
C TYR A 44 11.06 -11.38 -5.85
N ILE A 45 9.88 -11.94 -6.02
CA ILE A 45 9.57 -12.89 -7.08
C ILE A 45 8.83 -12.11 -8.17
N ASP A 46 9.55 -11.74 -9.23
CA ASP A 46 8.98 -10.94 -10.32
C ASP A 46 8.18 -11.79 -11.29
N ASN A 47 8.59 -13.05 -11.46
CA ASN A 47 7.94 -13.98 -12.38
C ASN A 47 7.73 -15.33 -11.70
N LEU A 48 6.51 -15.85 -11.85
CA LEU A 48 6.14 -17.19 -11.42
C LEU A 48 5.33 -17.84 -12.54
N ASP A 49 5.92 -18.87 -13.16
CA ASP A 49 5.32 -19.60 -14.26
C ASP A 49 5.17 -21.07 -13.93
N LEU A 50 4.00 -21.62 -14.19
CA LEU A 50 3.81 -23.06 -14.23
C LEU A 50 4.01 -23.54 -15.66
N ARG A 51 5.09 -24.28 -15.93
CA ARG A 51 5.38 -24.84 -17.24
C ARG A 51 4.97 -26.29 -17.32
N MET A 52 4.07 -26.59 -18.25
CA MET A 52 3.62 -27.95 -18.52
C MET A 52 4.24 -28.46 -19.82
N HIS A 53 5.11 -29.47 -19.71
CA HIS A 53 5.70 -30.15 -20.86
C HIS A 53 4.82 -31.31 -21.31
N PHE A 54 4.60 -31.41 -22.63
CA PHE A 54 3.84 -32.50 -23.22
C PHE A 54 4.32 -32.81 -24.63
N SER A 55 4.00 -34.01 -25.10
CA SER A 55 4.26 -34.41 -26.47
C SER A 55 2.95 -34.47 -27.24
N ARG A 56 2.93 -33.96 -28.46
CA ARG A 56 1.79 -34.05 -29.38
C ARG A 56 2.20 -34.61 -30.73
N LEU A 57 1.30 -35.38 -31.33
CA LEU A 57 1.42 -35.81 -32.71
C LEU A 57 1.01 -34.69 -33.66
N ILE A 58 1.92 -34.28 -34.53
CA ILE A 58 1.62 -33.37 -35.64
C ILE A 58 1.39 -34.23 -36.89
N LYS A 59 0.17 -34.13 -37.42
CA LYS A 59 -0.18 -34.80 -38.67
C LYS A 59 0.53 -34.14 -39.84
N SER A 60 1.18 -34.95 -40.67
CA SER A 60 1.82 -34.48 -41.90
C SER A 60 0.78 -34.14 -42.95
N SER A 61 0.84 -32.95 -43.54
CA SER A 61 -0.03 -32.54 -44.66
C SER A 61 0.25 -33.29 -45.98
N SER A 62 1.30 -34.09 -46.00
CA SER A 62 1.84 -34.71 -47.25
C SER A 62 1.92 -36.24 -47.19
N ASN A 63 1.01 -36.94 -46.52
CA ASN A 63 1.02 -38.41 -46.37
C ASN A 63 2.36 -39.02 -45.85
N LYS A 64 3.17 -38.25 -45.21
CA LYS A 64 4.37 -38.70 -44.49
C LYS A 64 3.98 -39.06 -43.06
N LEU A 65 4.81 -39.87 -42.39
CA LEU A 65 4.64 -40.31 -41.02
C LEU A 65 4.38 -39.10 -40.08
N ASP A 66 3.37 -39.22 -39.21
CA ASP A 66 3.13 -38.23 -38.15
C ASP A 66 4.35 -38.10 -37.25
N SER A 67 4.72 -36.88 -36.92
CA SER A 67 5.88 -36.59 -36.06
C SER A 67 5.42 -36.31 -34.62
N LEU A 68 6.07 -37.00 -33.67
CA LEU A 68 5.92 -36.69 -32.24
C LEU A 68 6.79 -35.49 -31.89
N VAL A 69 6.19 -34.39 -31.51
CA VAL A 69 6.89 -33.16 -31.14
C VAL A 69 6.70 -32.85 -29.64
N ASN A 70 7.82 -32.69 -28.97
CA ASN A 70 7.82 -32.21 -27.58
C ASN A 70 7.62 -30.70 -27.56
N THR A 71 6.69 -30.24 -26.75
CA THR A 71 6.34 -28.82 -26.61
C THR A 71 5.98 -28.52 -25.15
N PHE A 72 5.72 -27.26 -24.86
CA PHE A 72 5.28 -26.85 -23.54
C PHE A 72 4.20 -25.77 -23.63
N ALA A 73 3.46 -25.59 -22.55
CA ALA A 73 2.56 -24.49 -22.32
C ALA A 73 2.96 -23.81 -21.00
N ASP A 74 3.04 -22.48 -20.99
CA ASP A 74 3.32 -21.68 -19.82
C ASP A 74 2.03 -21.02 -19.31
N PHE A 75 1.84 -21.11 -18.00
CA PHE A 75 0.77 -20.46 -17.26
C PHE A 75 1.41 -19.48 -16.29
N ALA A 76 1.45 -18.20 -16.68
CA ALA A 76 2.04 -17.14 -15.88
C ALA A 76 1.10 -16.71 -14.74
N ALA A 77 1.66 -16.41 -13.59
CA ALA A 77 0.94 -15.76 -12.50
C ALA A 77 0.75 -14.27 -12.84
N THR A 78 -0.37 -13.96 -13.50
CA THR A 78 -0.79 -12.59 -13.83
C THR A 78 -1.54 -11.95 -12.70
N LYS A 79 -1.99 -10.68 -12.89
CA LYS A 79 -2.82 -9.94 -11.91
C LYS A 79 -4.15 -10.63 -11.57
N GLU A 80 -4.59 -11.58 -12.39
CA GLU A 80 -5.82 -12.37 -12.18
C GLU A 80 -5.63 -13.49 -11.15
N VAL A 81 -4.39 -13.84 -10.85
CA VAL A 81 -4.06 -14.86 -9.84
C VAL A 81 -3.99 -14.19 -8.48
N ILE A 82 -4.68 -14.77 -7.49
CA ILE A 82 -4.62 -14.29 -6.10
C ILE A 82 -3.19 -14.43 -5.59
N GLN A 83 -2.58 -13.30 -5.25
CA GLN A 83 -1.24 -13.22 -4.68
C GLN A 83 -1.35 -12.60 -3.28
N ALA A 84 -0.72 -13.22 -2.31
CA ALA A 84 -0.72 -12.73 -0.93
C ALA A 84 0.68 -12.89 -0.32
N ASN A 85 1.17 -11.81 0.28
CA ASN A 85 2.42 -11.80 1.03
C ASN A 85 2.12 -11.71 2.52
N ARG A 86 2.85 -12.49 3.32
CA ARG A 86 2.80 -12.40 4.77
C ARG A 86 4.18 -12.07 5.32
N PHE A 87 4.28 -10.89 5.94
CA PHE A 87 5.47 -10.47 6.68
C PHE A 87 5.24 -10.68 8.18
N GLN A 88 6.24 -11.19 8.86
CA GLN A 88 6.21 -11.36 10.31
C GLN A 88 7.21 -10.38 10.92
N ASN A 89 6.70 -9.41 11.68
CA ASN A 89 7.51 -8.45 12.40
C ASN A 89 7.91 -9.01 13.77
N SER A 90 9.02 -8.51 14.33
CA SER A 90 9.44 -8.83 15.69
C SER A 90 8.55 -8.11 16.72
N GLU A 91 8.59 -8.57 17.98
CA GLU A 91 7.88 -7.93 19.10
C GLU A 91 8.31 -6.47 19.33
N ARG A 92 9.54 -6.11 18.95
CA ARG A 92 10.05 -4.73 19.01
C ARG A 92 9.16 -3.73 18.24
N LEU A 93 8.43 -4.19 17.21
CA LEU A 93 7.50 -3.32 16.48
C LEU A 93 6.40 -2.78 17.39
N LYS A 94 5.91 -3.58 18.34
CA LYS A 94 4.90 -3.15 19.31
C LYS A 94 5.44 -2.09 20.26
N GLU A 95 6.69 -2.24 20.71
CA GLU A 95 7.35 -1.24 21.57
C GLU A 95 7.51 0.12 20.87
N LEU A 96 7.66 0.12 19.55
CA LEU A 96 7.77 1.37 18.77
C LEU A 96 6.43 2.10 18.64
N VAL A 97 5.31 1.40 18.65
CA VAL A 97 3.96 1.99 18.59
C VAL A 97 3.64 2.77 19.87
N ASP A 98 4.15 2.30 21.01
CA ASP A 98 3.84 2.87 22.34
C ASP A 98 4.73 4.07 22.72
N LYS A 99 5.62 4.52 21.81
CA LYS A 99 6.49 5.68 22.10
C LYS A 99 5.75 7.01 21.95
N ASP A 100 5.89 7.88 22.94
CA ASP A 100 5.19 9.17 23.02
C ASP A 100 5.92 10.34 22.34
N ASN A 101 7.19 10.16 21.95
CA ASN A 101 8.04 11.28 21.52
C ASN A 101 8.30 11.32 20.01
N CYS A 102 7.83 10.33 19.30
CA CYS A 102 8.00 10.17 17.85
C CYS A 102 6.97 9.19 17.30
N THR A 103 6.84 9.19 15.99
CA THR A 103 6.06 8.18 15.27
C THR A 103 6.94 7.46 14.25
N TYR A 104 6.52 6.30 13.83
CA TYR A 104 7.31 5.48 12.92
C TYR A 104 6.49 5.12 11.68
N ILE A 105 7.20 5.05 10.56
CA ILE A 105 6.71 4.41 9.34
C ILE A 105 7.70 3.33 8.94
N LYS A 106 7.21 2.18 8.52
CA LYS A 106 8.01 1.03 8.10
C LYS A 106 7.28 0.21 7.05
N THR A 107 8.00 -0.19 6.02
CA THR A 107 7.56 -1.15 4.99
C THR A 107 8.50 -2.36 4.95
N PRO A 108 8.07 -3.49 4.34
CA PRO A 108 6.70 -3.86 4.05
C PRO A 108 5.94 -4.26 5.31
N ALA A 109 4.60 -4.17 5.27
CA ALA A 109 3.69 -4.62 6.34
C ALA A 109 4.15 -4.21 7.75
N GLY A 110 4.32 -2.93 7.98
CA GLY A 110 4.92 -2.41 9.19
C GLY A 110 4.00 -1.54 10.03
N ILE A 111 4.48 -0.35 10.35
CA ILE A 111 3.79 0.68 11.11
C ILE A 111 3.49 1.83 10.17
N TYR A 112 2.34 2.47 10.38
CA TYR A 112 1.95 3.72 9.73
C TYR A 112 1.74 4.79 10.79
N THR A 113 2.02 6.04 10.44
CA THR A 113 1.75 7.17 11.33
C THR A 113 0.32 7.63 11.17
N GLU A 114 -0.44 7.67 12.25
CA GLU A 114 -1.75 8.32 12.33
C GLU A 114 -1.59 9.75 12.84
N ALA A 115 -2.31 10.69 12.24
CA ALA A 115 -2.40 12.07 12.71
C ALA A 115 -3.85 12.51 12.82
N THR A 116 -4.20 13.16 13.92
CA THR A 116 -5.50 13.82 14.11
C THR A 116 -5.38 15.27 13.70
N LEU A 117 -6.19 15.69 12.74
CA LEU A 117 -6.23 17.08 12.28
C LEU A 117 -7.07 17.93 13.24
N PRO A 118 -6.60 19.13 13.64
CA PRO A 118 -7.32 20.03 14.56
C PRO A 118 -8.43 20.79 13.84
N VAL A 119 -9.36 20.04 13.23
CA VAL A 119 -10.40 20.59 12.35
C VAL A 119 -11.37 21.49 13.09
N ASP A 120 -11.73 21.11 14.32
CA ASP A 120 -12.67 21.88 15.15
C ASP A 120 -12.07 23.22 15.57
N GLU A 121 -10.82 23.22 16.04
CA GLU A 121 -10.12 24.43 16.45
C GLU A 121 -9.94 25.40 15.27
N ILE A 122 -9.64 24.86 14.08
CA ILE A 122 -9.53 25.65 12.86
C ILE A 122 -10.90 26.27 12.49
N TYR A 123 -11.95 25.48 12.54
CA TYR A 123 -13.28 25.95 12.18
C TYR A 123 -13.83 26.98 13.18
N GLU A 124 -13.70 26.73 14.49
CA GLU A 124 -14.19 27.65 15.53
C GLU A 124 -13.46 28.98 15.52
N ALA A 125 -12.14 28.99 15.26
CA ALA A 125 -11.34 30.22 15.21
C ALA A 125 -11.61 31.06 13.95
N HIS A 126 -12.12 30.47 12.86
CA HIS A 126 -12.17 31.08 11.53
C HIS A 126 -13.50 30.86 10.78
N GLN A 127 -14.63 30.89 11.50
CA GLN A 127 -15.97 30.60 10.95
C GLN A 127 -16.38 31.46 9.75
N ASN A 128 -15.88 32.73 9.72
CA ASN A 128 -16.21 33.71 8.68
C ASN A 128 -15.07 33.92 7.68
N ASP A 129 -13.95 33.20 7.84
CA ASP A 129 -12.77 33.36 7.00
C ASP A 129 -12.75 32.26 5.93
N THR A 130 -12.14 32.55 4.79
CA THR A 130 -11.92 31.53 3.76
C THR A 130 -10.55 30.89 3.95
N LEU A 131 -10.52 29.57 4.11
CA LEU A 131 -9.29 28.78 4.19
C LEU A 131 -8.67 28.64 2.79
N ASN A 132 -7.55 29.29 2.56
CA ASN A 132 -6.87 29.26 1.24
C ASN A 132 -5.82 28.17 1.13
N ALA A 133 -5.03 27.97 2.17
CA ALA A 133 -4.00 26.94 2.20
C ALA A 133 -3.77 26.42 3.61
N ALA A 134 -3.44 25.13 3.70
CA ALA A 134 -2.98 24.49 4.92
C ALA A 134 -1.79 23.59 4.59
N THR A 135 -0.63 23.87 5.18
CA THR A 135 0.61 23.11 4.96
C THR A 135 0.91 22.27 6.20
N LEU A 136 1.15 20.99 5.97
CA LEU A 136 1.51 20.04 7.01
C LEU A 136 2.86 19.38 6.67
N SER A 137 3.83 19.45 7.58
CA SER A 137 5.18 18.91 7.36
C SER A 137 5.57 17.92 8.45
N PHE A 138 6.08 16.76 8.04
CA PHE A 138 6.61 15.73 8.91
C PHE A 138 8.13 15.69 8.80
N THR A 139 8.82 16.06 9.87
CA THR A 139 10.29 16.08 9.92
C THR A 139 10.80 14.73 10.40
N ARG A 140 11.73 14.14 9.68
CA ARG A 140 12.39 12.91 10.10
C ARG A 140 13.47 13.20 11.13
N PHE A 141 13.69 12.30 12.09
CA PHE A 141 14.90 12.32 12.91
C PHE A 141 16.12 11.94 12.05
N ASN A 142 17.25 12.60 12.33
CA ASN A 142 18.52 12.24 11.69
C ASN A 142 19.12 11.03 12.42
N GLU A 143 18.79 9.84 11.95
CA GLU A 143 19.47 8.63 12.41
C GLU A 143 20.79 8.45 11.67
N LYS A 144 21.87 8.34 12.42
CA LYS A 144 23.15 7.86 11.90
C LYS A 144 23.16 6.35 12.01
N ASN A 145 22.58 5.67 11.05
CA ASN A 145 22.66 4.23 10.99
C ASN A 145 23.80 3.81 10.06
N ASN A 146 24.91 3.40 10.65
CA ASN A 146 26.09 2.92 9.94
C ASN A 146 26.05 1.41 9.67
N SER A 147 24.90 0.74 9.90
CA SER A 147 24.75 -0.67 9.64
C SER A 147 24.65 -0.94 8.13
N SER A 148 25.31 -1.98 7.66
CA SER A 148 25.14 -2.49 6.29
C SER A 148 23.71 -3.01 6.01
N PHE A 149 22.91 -3.19 7.06
CA PHE A 149 21.50 -3.59 7.00
C PHE A 149 20.56 -2.42 7.32
N ALA A 150 21.02 -1.17 7.16
CA ALA A 150 20.17 -0.01 7.34
C ALA A 150 19.01 -0.04 6.33
N MET A 151 17.80 0.19 6.82
CA MET A 151 16.63 0.32 5.96
C MET A 151 16.69 1.63 5.17
N GLY A 152 16.17 1.62 3.93
CA GLY A 152 16.00 2.81 3.13
C GLY A 152 15.04 3.84 3.75
N ILE A 153 14.95 5.01 3.15
CA ILE A 153 13.99 6.05 3.53
C ILE A 153 12.87 6.04 2.46
N PRO A 154 11.59 5.96 2.86
CA PRO A 154 10.50 6.01 1.91
C PRO A 154 10.55 7.27 1.04
N GLN A 155 10.58 7.08 -0.28
CA GLN A 155 10.65 8.20 -1.22
C GLN A 155 9.33 8.95 -1.31
N TYR A 156 8.20 8.24 -1.24
CA TYR A 156 6.86 8.83 -1.33
C TYR A 156 6.01 8.41 -0.14
N LEU A 157 5.25 9.37 0.40
CA LEU A 157 4.20 9.15 1.37
C LEU A 157 2.85 9.55 0.81
N LEU A 158 1.90 8.61 0.92
CA LEU A 158 0.48 8.87 0.78
C LEU A 158 -0.05 9.34 2.13
N MET A 159 -0.76 10.45 2.16
CA MET A 159 -1.66 10.83 3.24
C MET A 159 -3.09 10.60 2.77
N VAL A 160 -3.83 9.78 3.47
CA VAL A 160 -5.22 9.43 3.15
C VAL A 160 -6.04 9.45 4.42
N ARG A 161 -7.33 9.75 4.31
CA ARG A 161 -8.26 9.66 5.45
C ARG A 161 -8.26 8.23 5.99
N LYS A 162 -8.18 8.09 7.32
CA LYS A 162 -8.09 6.77 7.96
C LYS A 162 -9.21 5.83 7.53
N LYS A 163 -10.44 6.33 7.45
CA LYS A 163 -11.61 5.54 7.01
C LYS A 163 -11.54 5.05 5.57
N GLU A 164 -10.72 5.69 4.72
CA GLU A 164 -10.58 5.38 3.29
C GLU A 164 -9.31 4.59 2.96
N MET A 165 -8.48 4.30 3.96
CA MET A 165 -7.17 3.66 3.79
C MET A 165 -7.24 2.35 3.01
N TYR A 166 -8.19 1.48 3.33
CA TYR A 166 -8.32 0.17 2.66
C TYR A 166 -8.92 0.31 1.27
N SER A 167 -10.02 1.06 1.14
CA SER A 167 -10.68 1.26 -0.16
C SER A 167 -9.80 1.98 -1.18
N PHE A 168 -8.86 2.81 -0.73
CA PHE A 168 -7.91 3.47 -1.62
C PHE A 168 -7.11 2.45 -2.44
N PHE A 169 -6.58 1.42 -1.80
CA PHE A 169 -5.79 0.38 -2.48
C PHE A 169 -6.66 -0.68 -3.15
N GLU A 170 -7.77 -1.10 -2.54
CA GLU A 170 -8.68 -2.10 -3.11
C GLU A 170 -9.30 -1.64 -4.43
N GLU A 171 -9.62 -0.35 -4.55
CA GLU A 171 -10.19 0.25 -5.74
C GLU A 171 -9.14 0.81 -6.72
N ASN A 172 -7.83 0.61 -6.44
CA ASN A 172 -6.71 1.15 -7.23
C ASN A 172 -6.82 2.65 -7.49
N LYS A 173 -7.19 3.42 -6.45
CA LYS A 173 -7.34 4.87 -6.55
C LYS A 173 -6.00 5.56 -6.77
N ILE A 174 -6.05 6.68 -7.46
CA ILE A 174 -4.99 7.70 -7.46
C ILE A 174 -5.43 8.87 -6.56
N THR A 175 -4.50 9.72 -6.16
CA THR A 175 -4.82 10.84 -5.26
C THR A 175 -5.72 11.87 -5.94
N ASP A 176 -6.71 12.35 -5.20
CA ASP A 176 -7.70 13.34 -5.63
C ASP A 176 -7.38 14.77 -5.15
N ASN A 177 -6.39 14.94 -4.27
CA ASN A 177 -6.05 16.19 -3.58
C ASN A 177 -7.23 16.80 -2.75
N ILE A 178 -8.17 15.95 -2.34
CA ILE A 178 -9.30 16.29 -1.46
C ILE A 178 -9.26 15.39 -0.22
N SER A 179 -9.28 14.09 -0.41
CA SER A 179 -9.24 13.09 0.67
C SER A 179 -7.89 12.36 0.74
N SER A 180 -7.07 12.49 -0.28
CA SER A 180 -5.79 11.81 -0.44
C SER A 180 -4.73 12.68 -1.14
N PHE A 181 -3.50 12.61 -0.65
CA PHE A 181 -2.37 13.45 -1.10
C PHE A 181 -1.09 12.62 -1.14
N ILE A 182 -0.20 12.93 -2.09
CA ILE A 182 1.14 12.36 -2.15
C ILE A 182 2.17 13.46 -1.99
N THR A 183 3.23 13.16 -1.26
CA THR A 183 4.42 13.99 -1.18
C THR A 183 5.68 13.14 -1.28
N SER A 184 6.76 13.76 -1.76
CA SER A 184 8.08 13.14 -1.80
C SER A 184 8.96 13.59 -0.64
N PHE A 185 9.92 12.75 -0.28
CA PHE A 185 10.96 13.09 0.69
C PHE A 185 11.87 14.18 0.13
N THR A 186 12.07 15.24 0.90
CA THR A 186 13.01 16.31 0.58
C THR A 186 14.25 16.19 1.45
N SER A 187 15.34 15.69 0.90
CA SER A 187 16.59 15.40 1.63
C SER A 187 17.23 16.64 2.26
N ASN A 188 17.22 17.79 1.57
CA ASN A 188 17.81 19.04 2.07
C ASN A 188 17.15 19.55 3.35
N SER A 189 15.84 19.37 3.49
CA SER A 189 15.09 19.77 4.69
C SER A 189 14.77 18.62 5.62
N ASN A 190 15.07 17.38 5.22
CA ASN A 190 14.77 16.13 5.94
C ASN A 190 13.29 16.00 6.32
N LYS A 191 12.40 16.32 5.36
CA LYS A 191 10.95 16.44 5.58
C LYS A 191 10.13 15.83 4.45
N TYR A 192 8.91 15.46 4.83
CA TYR A 192 7.78 15.25 3.93
C TYR A 192 6.81 16.42 4.11
N THR A 193 6.49 17.15 3.04
CA THR A 193 5.64 18.34 3.12
C THR A 193 4.43 18.20 2.22
N PHE A 194 3.25 18.18 2.81
CA PHE A 194 1.98 18.32 2.12
C PHE A 194 1.65 19.81 2.03
N SER A 195 1.87 20.39 0.87
CA SER A 195 1.90 21.85 0.68
C SER A 195 0.55 22.52 0.80
N ASN A 196 -0.53 21.82 0.45
CA ASN A 196 -1.89 22.33 0.64
C ASN A 196 -2.91 21.22 0.84
N ILE A 197 -3.41 21.12 2.08
CA ILE A 197 -4.47 20.20 2.49
C ILE A 197 -5.76 20.95 2.89
N ALA A 198 -5.94 22.20 2.44
CA ALA A 198 -7.13 22.99 2.78
C ALA A 198 -8.43 22.31 2.38
N GLN A 199 -8.45 21.67 1.20
CA GLN A 199 -9.61 20.91 0.72
C GLN A 199 -9.98 19.77 1.68
N LEU A 200 -9.01 19.06 2.25
CA LEU A 200 -9.25 18.00 3.23
C LEU A 200 -9.91 18.56 4.50
N ILE A 201 -9.40 19.67 5.02
CA ILE A 201 -9.96 20.31 6.21
C ILE A 201 -11.41 20.73 5.95
N THR A 202 -11.66 21.41 4.82
CA THR A 202 -13.01 21.83 4.40
C THR A 202 -13.93 20.62 4.26
N HIS A 203 -13.47 19.56 3.62
CA HIS A 203 -14.24 18.32 3.46
C HIS A 203 -14.60 17.70 4.82
N CYS A 204 -13.68 17.66 5.78
CA CYS A 204 -13.95 17.17 7.13
C CYS A 204 -14.99 18.03 7.86
N ILE A 205 -14.91 19.37 7.73
CA ILE A 205 -15.90 20.30 8.33
C ILE A 205 -17.30 20.06 7.75
N GLU A 206 -17.41 19.97 6.44
CA GLU A 206 -18.70 19.73 5.75
C GLU A 206 -19.30 18.39 6.13
N GLU A 207 -18.49 17.35 6.18
CA GLU A 207 -18.93 16.01 6.59
C GLU A 207 -19.44 16.00 8.03
N LYS A 208 -18.71 16.64 8.95
CA LYS A 208 -19.13 16.76 10.35
C LYS A 208 -20.46 17.50 10.46
N LYS A 209 -20.58 18.69 9.84
CA LYS A 209 -21.82 19.48 9.85
C LYS A 209 -23.02 18.69 9.33
N LYS A 210 -22.85 17.98 8.21
CA LYS A 210 -23.91 17.16 7.64
C LYS A 210 -24.26 15.98 8.53
N GLY A 211 -23.25 15.36 9.16
CA GLY A 211 -23.44 14.24 10.06
C GLY A 211 -24.18 14.64 11.33
N GLU A 212 -23.76 15.71 11.99
CA GLU A 212 -24.38 16.21 13.23
C GLU A 212 -25.79 16.76 13.00
N ALA A 213 -26.09 17.29 11.82
CA ALA A 213 -27.44 17.69 11.45
C ALA A 213 -28.45 16.52 11.42
N GLY A 214 -27.95 15.31 11.11
CA GLY A 214 -28.77 14.09 11.09
C GLY A 214 -28.71 13.28 12.38
N ASP A 215 -27.62 13.35 13.13
CA ASP A 215 -27.38 12.57 14.35
C ASP A 215 -26.46 13.35 15.31
N PRO A 216 -26.98 13.84 16.45
CA PRO A 216 -26.19 14.58 17.45
C PRO A 216 -25.00 13.79 18.01
N ASP A 217 -25.03 12.46 17.97
CA ASP A 217 -23.95 11.59 18.41
C ASP A 217 -23.01 11.17 17.27
N TRP A 218 -23.10 11.83 16.11
CA TRP A 218 -22.34 11.45 14.91
C TRP A 218 -20.82 11.39 15.15
N VAL A 219 -20.23 12.37 15.83
CA VAL A 219 -18.78 12.39 16.13
C VAL A 219 -18.37 11.20 16.98
N LYS A 220 -19.18 10.82 17.98
CA LYS A 220 -18.91 9.62 18.81
C LYS A 220 -18.96 8.33 18.00
N LYS A 221 -19.87 8.25 17.03
CA LYS A 221 -20.01 7.09 16.14
C LYS A 221 -18.96 7.05 15.03
N ASN A 222 -18.33 8.19 14.74
CA ASN A 222 -17.30 8.34 13.71
C ASN A 222 -15.97 8.88 14.28
N PRO A 223 -15.28 8.15 15.19
CA PRO A 223 -14.12 8.65 15.92
C PRO A 223 -12.90 8.95 15.04
N ASP A 224 -12.91 8.51 13.79
CA ASP A 224 -11.82 8.71 12.82
C ASP A 224 -12.15 9.78 11.76
N TRP A 225 -13.18 10.59 11.97
CA TRP A 225 -13.69 11.58 11.00
C TRP A 225 -12.64 12.64 10.58
N ASN A 226 -11.74 13.01 11.49
CA ASN A 226 -10.68 14.00 11.28
C ASN A 226 -9.27 13.36 11.29
N LYS A 227 -9.17 12.04 11.15
CA LYS A 227 -7.88 11.34 11.18
C LYS A 227 -7.38 11.00 9.78
N VAL A 228 -6.07 11.13 9.63
CA VAL A 228 -5.32 10.75 8.44
C VAL A 228 -4.23 9.74 8.78
N VAL A 229 -3.84 8.95 7.80
CA VAL A 229 -2.76 7.97 7.92
C VAL A 229 -1.69 8.27 6.87
N LEU A 230 -0.42 8.20 7.27
CA LEU A 230 0.73 8.30 6.38
C LEU A 230 1.23 6.91 6.04
N ILE A 231 1.24 6.59 4.76
CA ILE A 231 1.59 5.27 4.23
C ILE A 231 2.70 5.42 3.20
N PRO A 232 3.84 4.72 3.36
CA PRO A 232 4.84 4.63 2.30
C PRO A 232 4.25 3.92 1.07
N VAL A 233 4.40 4.55 -0.09
CA VAL A 233 3.84 4.06 -1.35
C VAL A 233 4.87 4.08 -2.46
N LYS A 234 4.65 3.20 -3.44
CA LYS A 234 5.26 3.28 -4.76
C LYS A 234 4.32 4.05 -5.68
N VAL A 235 4.87 5.00 -6.43
CA VAL A 235 4.11 5.86 -7.34
C VAL A 235 4.59 5.60 -8.75
N ASP A 236 3.67 5.29 -9.64
CA ASP A 236 3.94 5.13 -11.06
C ASP A 236 3.54 6.41 -11.81
N PHE A 237 4.44 6.88 -12.67
CA PHE A 237 4.25 8.09 -13.47
C PHE A 237 4.19 7.76 -14.95
N ASP A 238 3.41 8.53 -15.69
CA ASP A 238 3.45 8.52 -17.14
C ASP A 238 4.61 9.38 -17.68
N THR A 239 4.72 9.46 -19.01
CA THR A 239 5.76 10.25 -19.69
C THR A 239 5.64 11.76 -19.43
N ASN A 240 4.48 12.24 -18.95
CA ASN A 240 4.22 13.63 -18.62
C ASN A 240 4.36 13.93 -17.12
N ASN A 241 4.92 13.00 -16.34
CA ASN A 241 5.01 13.05 -14.87
C ASN A 241 3.64 13.11 -14.15
N SER A 242 2.57 12.63 -14.78
CA SER A 242 1.28 12.46 -14.11
C SER A 242 1.23 11.12 -13.39
N ILE A 243 0.65 11.11 -12.20
CA ILE A 243 0.48 9.88 -11.41
C ILE A 243 -0.56 8.99 -12.11
N ILE A 244 -0.16 7.78 -12.47
CA ILE A 244 -1.04 6.78 -13.11
C ILE A 244 -1.29 5.55 -12.22
N GLY A 245 -0.54 5.42 -11.14
CA GLY A 245 -0.71 4.31 -10.19
C GLY A 245 -0.10 4.63 -8.84
N VAL A 246 -0.75 4.11 -7.79
CA VAL A 246 -0.27 4.18 -6.41
C VAL A 246 -0.45 2.80 -5.80
N SER A 247 0.64 2.21 -5.31
CA SER A 247 0.62 0.88 -4.71
C SER A 247 1.39 0.86 -3.40
N ASN A 248 1.13 -0.15 -2.57
CA ASN A 248 1.90 -0.34 -1.35
C ASN A 248 3.38 -0.52 -1.66
N ASN A 249 4.23 0.18 -0.93
CA ASN A 249 5.66 -0.02 -1.05
C ASN A 249 6.05 -1.34 -0.37
N LEU A 250 6.72 -2.21 -1.11
CA LEU A 250 7.21 -3.51 -0.62
C LEU A 250 8.71 -3.49 -0.30
N ASP A 251 9.42 -2.39 -0.55
CA ASP A 251 10.82 -2.23 -0.22
C ASP A 251 11.05 -2.15 1.28
N MET A 252 12.25 -2.54 1.74
CA MET A 252 12.62 -2.42 3.16
C MET A 252 13.01 -0.98 3.49
N GLU A 253 12.03 -0.21 3.90
CA GLU A 253 12.20 1.20 4.22
C GLU A 253 11.59 1.54 5.59
N SER A 254 12.17 2.54 6.25
CA SER A 254 11.64 3.07 7.50
C SER A 254 12.03 4.53 7.72
N ALA A 255 11.23 5.23 8.50
CA ALA A 255 11.58 6.54 9.01
C ALA A 255 10.98 6.75 10.40
N GLU A 256 11.75 7.39 11.28
CA GLU A 256 11.27 7.93 12.52
C GLU A 256 10.91 9.40 12.31
N LEU A 257 9.66 9.77 12.60
CA LEU A 257 9.14 11.10 12.38
C LEU A 257 8.95 11.84 13.72
N LYS A 258 9.25 13.13 13.74
CA LYS A 258 8.91 13.99 14.87
C LYS A 258 7.39 14.09 14.98
N GLY A 259 6.90 13.98 16.20
CA GLY A 259 5.49 13.99 16.52
C GLY A 259 5.27 13.46 17.93
N GLY A 260 4.02 13.20 18.29
CA GLY A 260 3.64 12.72 19.62
C GLY A 260 3.40 13.84 20.61
N THR A 261 3.31 13.49 21.88
CA THR A 261 2.90 14.38 22.97
C THR A 261 4.06 15.12 23.64
N LYS A 262 5.31 14.80 23.29
CA LYS A 262 6.49 15.42 23.90
C LYS A 262 6.68 16.86 23.43
N ALA A 263 6.81 17.79 24.37
CA ALA A 263 7.08 19.20 24.10
C ALA A 263 8.31 19.39 23.19
N GLY A 264 8.14 20.19 22.13
CA GLY A 264 9.16 20.48 21.12
C GLY A 264 9.17 19.52 19.92
N ASN A 265 8.37 18.45 19.97
CA ASN A 265 8.18 17.54 18.84
C ASN A 265 6.78 17.64 18.22
N GLU A 266 5.97 18.58 18.70
CA GLU A 266 4.60 18.78 18.22
C GLU A 266 4.59 19.02 16.71
N LEU A 267 3.64 18.37 16.04
CA LEU A 267 3.39 18.61 14.64
C LEU A 267 2.75 19.99 14.48
N LYS A 268 3.33 20.82 13.60
CA LYS A 268 2.84 22.17 13.33
C LYS A 268 2.21 22.23 11.95
N MET A 269 1.00 22.80 11.91
CA MET A 269 0.30 23.11 10.67
C MET A 269 0.36 24.62 10.44
N GLN A 270 0.74 25.03 9.24
CA GLN A 270 0.68 26.42 8.81
C GLN A 270 -0.57 26.64 7.98
N ILE A 271 -1.37 27.65 8.34
CA ILE A 271 -2.66 27.91 7.73
C ILE A 271 -2.72 29.35 7.23
N ILE A 272 -3.28 29.55 6.05
CA ILE A 272 -3.46 30.84 5.39
C ILE A 272 -4.95 31.07 5.16
N TYR A 273 -5.45 32.18 5.65
CA TYR A 273 -6.85 32.61 5.52
C TYR A 273 -6.98 33.93 4.80
N THR A 274 -8.13 34.12 4.17
CA THR A 274 -8.62 35.45 3.76
C THR A 274 -9.77 35.84 4.68
N LYS A 275 -9.64 37.02 5.30
CA LYS A 275 -10.71 37.63 6.11
C LYS A 275 -11.62 38.43 5.19
N PHE A 276 -12.92 38.31 5.42
CA PHE A 276 -13.96 39.11 4.78
C PHE A 276 -14.59 40.07 5.77
#